data_7e8b86c0867f952ff1a79816031ea77c
#
_entry.id   7e8b86c0867f952ff1a79816031ea77c
#
_cell.length_a   1.000
_cell.length_b   1.000
_cell.length_c   1.000
_cell.angle_alpha   90.00
_cell.angle_beta   90.00
_cell.angle_gamma   90.00
#
_symmetry.space_group_name_H-M   'P 1'
#
loop_
_entity.id
_entity.type
_entity.pdbx_description
1 polymer ?
#
loop_
_entity_poly.entity_id
_entity_poly.type
_entity_poly.pdbx_seq_one_letter_code
_entity_poly.pdbx_strand_id
1 'polypeptide(L)'
;MKRNFFVVILVLAAVVAVTAIWGYQMFYGAAVDERITVVLREDESYDQKLEKVKSTVAYPMALGIYAKYIDLDKGIEPGAYTFTKGMTVIQVARTLKFGTDNSVCLVINNARTPEALASKIAMQIDADSVAVVTALRNESIIKEMGFSSAEAMFSIFLPNTYEVYADITPESLVWRMKRESDAFWASEERQAKLEELGMTPFEVMTLASIVHEETNAADEMARIAGVYINRLNRGMLLQADPTLKYAVGDPTIRRVLDKHKSVESPYNTYMYAGLPPTPIAMPDMAAIEGVLNYEKHDYLYFCARAEMDGRHNFAKTLSEHNKNAAEYHRALDKLKIK
;
A
#
# COMPACT_ATOMS: atom_id res chain seq x y z
N MET A 1 -27.78 73.01 14.17
CA MET A 1 -28.22 71.75 13.50
C MET A 1 -27.13 71.04 12.68
N LYS A 2 -26.41 71.71 11.77
CA LYS A 2 -25.39 71.06 10.89
C LYS A 2 -24.26 70.39 11.66
N ARG A 3 -23.78 70.95 12.80
CA ARG A 3 -22.67 70.35 13.59
C ARG A 3 -23.05 69.05 14.26
N ASN A 4 -24.25 68.89 14.77
CA ASN A 4 -24.71 67.64 15.39
C ASN A 4 -24.99 66.57 14.37
N PHE A 5 -25.40 66.88 13.13
CA PHE A 5 -25.57 65.97 12.02
C PHE A 5 -24.25 65.38 11.56
N PHE A 6 -23.19 66.24 11.47
CA PHE A 6 -21.83 65.72 11.12
C PHE A 6 -21.25 64.80 12.18
N VAL A 7 -21.48 65.06 13.47
CA VAL A 7 -21.05 64.19 14.56
C VAL A 7 -21.76 62.84 14.50
N VAL A 8 -23.07 62.82 14.21
CA VAL A 8 -23.82 61.54 14.06
C VAL A 8 -23.28 60.68 12.90
N ILE A 9 -22.96 61.33 11.76
CA ILE A 9 -22.39 60.63 10.61
C ILE A 9 -20.99 60.00 10.96
N LEU A 10 -20.14 60.77 11.64
CA LEU A 10 -18.83 60.29 12.07
C LEU A 10 -18.93 59.11 13.05
N VAL A 11 -19.88 59.16 13.98
CA VAL A 11 -20.13 58.06 14.92
C VAL A 11 -20.64 56.81 14.19
N LEU A 12 -21.56 56.99 13.25
CA LEU A 12 -22.05 55.88 12.43
C LEU A 12 -20.94 55.28 11.56
N ALA A 13 -20.11 56.12 10.94
CA ALA A 13 -18.95 55.63 10.15
C ALA A 13 -17.92 54.87 11.02
N ALA A 14 -17.66 55.37 12.24
CA ALA A 14 -16.77 54.69 13.19
C ALA A 14 -17.36 53.33 13.63
N VAL A 15 -18.66 53.25 13.92
CA VAL A 15 -19.33 51.99 14.26
C VAL A 15 -19.24 50.98 13.10
N VAL A 16 -19.50 51.43 11.87
CA VAL A 16 -19.37 50.56 10.67
C VAL A 16 -17.93 50.09 10.48
N ALA A 17 -16.95 50.97 10.67
CA ALA A 17 -15.53 50.57 10.55
C ALA A 17 -15.12 49.54 11.62
N VAL A 18 -15.54 49.74 12.87
CA VAL A 18 -15.24 48.80 13.97
C VAL A 18 -15.91 47.44 13.72
N THR A 19 -17.16 47.42 13.30
CA THR A 19 -17.88 46.17 12.99
C THR A 19 -17.28 45.43 11.78
N ALA A 20 -16.81 46.17 10.76
CA ALA A 20 -16.13 45.57 9.61
C ALA A 20 -14.78 44.95 9.99
N ILE A 21 -13.98 45.67 10.82
CA ILE A 21 -12.70 45.17 11.32
C ILE A 21 -12.93 43.91 12.18
N TRP A 22 -13.91 43.95 13.06
CA TRP A 22 -14.23 42.80 13.92
C TRP A 22 -14.74 41.60 13.11
N GLY A 23 -15.62 41.84 12.13
CA GLY A 23 -16.06 40.80 11.19
C GLY A 23 -14.90 40.20 10.41
N TYR A 24 -13.98 41.02 9.91
CA TYR A 24 -12.77 40.56 9.24
C TYR A 24 -11.94 39.69 10.18
N GLN A 25 -11.69 40.09 11.41
CA GLN A 25 -10.91 39.34 12.40
C GLN A 25 -11.54 37.96 12.71
N MET A 26 -12.88 37.88 12.78
CA MET A 26 -13.58 36.61 13.05
C MET A 26 -13.37 35.55 11.95
N PHE A 27 -13.26 35.96 10.69
CA PHE A 27 -13.13 35.04 9.57
C PHE A 27 -11.68 34.81 9.16
N TYR A 28 -10.81 35.81 9.23
CA TYR A 28 -9.45 35.80 8.72
C TYR A 28 -8.38 35.87 9.82
N GLY A 29 -8.75 36.13 11.07
CA GLY A 29 -7.87 36.03 12.23
C GLY A 29 -7.62 34.58 12.63
N ALA A 30 -6.57 34.38 13.44
CA ALA A 30 -6.27 33.06 14.02
C ALA A 30 -7.45 32.61 14.90
N ALA A 31 -7.96 31.43 14.63
CA ALA A 31 -9.10 30.84 15.34
C ALA A 31 -8.70 29.57 16.11
N VAL A 32 -7.50 29.01 15.89
CA VAL A 32 -6.97 27.82 16.57
C VAL A 32 -5.73 28.25 17.35
N ASP A 33 -5.76 28.08 18.68
CA ASP A 33 -4.68 28.50 19.58
C ASP A 33 -3.53 27.52 19.67
N GLU A 34 -3.82 26.21 19.52
CA GLU A 34 -2.84 25.12 19.56
C GLU A 34 -3.24 24.01 18.60
N ARG A 35 -2.28 23.10 18.30
CA ARG A 35 -2.59 21.93 17.45
C ARG A 35 -3.57 21.03 18.18
N ILE A 36 -4.70 20.73 17.55
CA ILE A 36 -5.74 19.87 18.09
C ILE A 36 -6.25 18.92 17.01
N THR A 37 -6.48 17.66 17.38
CA THR A 37 -7.11 16.66 16.51
C THR A 37 -8.51 16.34 17.04
N VAL A 38 -9.51 16.45 16.18
CA VAL A 38 -10.92 16.18 16.47
C VAL A 38 -11.34 14.94 15.68
N VAL A 39 -11.76 13.89 16.38
CA VAL A 39 -12.28 12.66 15.74
C VAL A 39 -13.79 12.78 15.59
N LEU A 40 -14.25 12.74 14.34
CA LEU A 40 -15.66 12.76 13.95
C LEU A 40 -16.08 11.34 13.54
N ARG A 41 -17.10 10.79 14.20
CA ARG A 41 -17.53 9.41 14.03
C ARG A 41 -18.65 9.30 13.00
N GLU A 42 -18.81 8.12 12.42
CA GLU A 42 -19.86 7.84 11.44
C GLU A 42 -21.26 7.90 12.04
N ASP A 43 -21.42 7.49 13.30
CA ASP A 43 -22.70 7.50 14.04
C ASP A 43 -23.15 8.89 14.51
N GLU A 44 -22.32 9.94 14.34
CA GLU A 44 -22.63 11.30 14.74
C GLU A 44 -23.38 12.06 13.63
N SER A 45 -24.41 12.78 14.04
CA SER A 45 -25.10 13.71 13.13
C SER A 45 -24.21 14.89 12.75
N TYR A 46 -24.56 15.56 11.63
CA TYR A 46 -23.88 16.79 11.20
C TYR A 46 -23.75 17.83 12.33
N ASP A 47 -24.83 18.06 13.08
CA ASP A 47 -24.80 19.04 14.17
C ASP A 47 -23.88 18.64 15.30
N GLN A 48 -23.82 17.35 15.65
CA GLN A 48 -22.90 16.83 16.66
C GLN A 48 -21.44 16.98 16.22
N LYS A 49 -21.14 16.64 14.97
CA LYS A 49 -19.80 16.80 14.39
C LYS A 49 -19.38 18.28 14.39
N LEU A 50 -20.27 19.17 13.93
CA LEU A 50 -19.99 20.60 13.86
C LEU A 50 -19.78 21.21 15.25
N GLU A 51 -20.60 20.85 16.24
CA GLU A 51 -20.46 21.36 17.63
C GLU A 51 -19.13 20.92 18.27
N LYS A 52 -18.68 19.70 18.01
CA LYS A 52 -17.32 19.26 18.45
C LYS A 52 -16.22 20.18 17.91
N VAL A 53 -16.29 20.54 16.63
CA VAL A 53 -15.27 21.43 16.04
C VAL A 53 -15.45 22.87 16.52
N LYS A 54 -16.67 23.34 16.69
CA LYS A 54 -16.94 24.69 17.24
C LYS A 54 -16.34 24.89 18.64
N SER A 55 -16.28 23.81 19.44
CA SER A 55 -15.68 23.87 20.78
C SER A 55 -14.15 24.06 20.76
N THR A 56 -13.51 23.92 19.62
CA THR A 56 -12.05 24.00 19.47
C THR A 56 -11.56 25.28 18.80
N VAL A 57 -12.48 26.19 18.43
CA VAL A 57 -12.13 27.44 17.72
C VAL A 57 -12.56 28.67 18.52
N ALA A 58 -11.80 29.74 18.40
CA ALA A 58 -12.08 31.00 19.07
C ALA A 58 -13.36 31.68 18.58
N TYR A 59 -13.80 31.39 17.35
CA TYR A 59 -14.96 32.04 16.72
C TYR A 59 -16.00 31.01 16.24
N PRO A 60 -16.72 30.31 17.14
CA PRO A 60 -17.66 29.23 16.79
C PRO A 60 -18.85 29.70 15.94
N MET A 61 -19.32 30.95 16.18
CA MET A 61 -20.42 31.54 15.39
C MET A 61 -20.00 31.76 13.92
N ALA A 62 -18.80 32.29 13.70
CA ALA A 62 -18.26 32.50 12.36
C ALA A 62 -18.07 31.16 11.63
N LEU A 63 -17.62 30.12 12.33
CA LEU A 63 -17.54 28.77 11.76
C LEU A 63 -18.90 28.25 11.30
N GLY A 64 -19.93 28.39 12.12
CA GLY A 64 -21.30 27.99 11.76
C GLY A 64 -21.85 28.74 10.55
N ILE A 65 -21.58 30.05 10.43
CA ILE A 65 -21.99 30.87 9.28
C ILE A 65 -21.25 30.42 8.01
N TYR A 66 -19.94 30.27 8.09
CA TYR A 66 -19.14 29.89 6.94
C TYR A 66 -19.37 28.43 6.50
N ALA A 67 -19.62 27.51 7.44
CA ALA A 67 -20.00 26.14 7.17
C ALA A 67 -21.26 26.05 6.28
N LYS A 68 -22.29 26.86 6.58
CA LYS A 68 -23.47 26.96 5.72
C LYS A 68 -23.17 27.59 4.35
N TYR A 69 -22.33 28.60 4.31
CA TYR A 69 -21.96 29.27 3.06
C TYR A 69 -21.25 28.32 2.06
N ILE A 70 -20.48 27.37 2.56
CA ILE A 70 -19.77 26.37 1.72
C ILE A 70 -20.53 25.04 1.56
N ASP A 71 -21.83 25.01 1.94
CA ASP A 71 -22.65 23.76 1.89
C ASP A 71 -22.04 22.58 2.68
N LEU A 72 -21.48 22.85 3.85
CA LEU A 72 -20.91 21.80 4.70
C LEU A 72 -22.00 20.94 5.36
N ASP A 73 -23.24 21.45 5.40
CA ASP A 73 -24.44 20.75 5.89
C ASP A 73 -24.83 19.55 5.04
N LYS A 74 -24.30 19.41 3.81
CA LYS A 74 -24.47 18.22 2.98
C LYS A 74 -23.70 17.01 3.51
N GLY A 75 -22.83 17.18 4.47
CA GLY A 75 -22.14 16.16 5.22
C GLY A 75 -20.69 16.52 5.55
N ILE A 76 -20.25 16.09 6.73
CA ILE A 76 -18.85 16.07 7.13
C ILE A 76 -18.47 14.59 7.18
N GLU A 77 -17.48 14.19 6.37
CA GLU A 77 -17.02 12.81 6.36
C GLU A 77 -16.50 12.41 7.75
N PRO A 78 -16.73 11.16 8.18
CA PRO A 78 -16.11 10.63 9.38
C PRO A 78 -14.58 10.59 9.23
N GLY A 79 -13.86 10.91 10.29
CA GLY A 79 -12.40 10.90 10.26
C GLY A 79 -11.76 11.73 11.37
N ALA A 80 -10.44 11.72 11.41
CA ALA A 80 -9.65 12.55 12.29
C ALA A 80 -9.21 13.82 11.56
N TYR A 81 -9.61 14.96 12.09
CA TYR A 81 -9.31 16.28 11.53
C TYR A 81 -8.33 17.01 12.43
N THR A 82 -7.13 17.28 11.91
CA THR A 82 -6.11 18.02 12.66
C THR A 82 -6.12 19.49 12.25
N PHE A 83 -6.31 20.35 13.24
CA PHE A 83 -6.23 21.80 13.09
C PHE A 83 -4.93 22.28 13.72
N THR A 84 -4.17 23.08 12.99
CA THR A 84 -2.88 23.61 13.46
C THR A 84 -3.04 25.02 14.01
N LYS A 85 -2.14 25.39 14.93
CA LYS A 85 -2.09 26.75 15.50
C LYS A 85 -2.09 27.83 14.42
N GLY A 86 -2.93 28.84 14.59
CA GLY A 86 -3.04 29.96 13.66
C GLY A 86 -4.01 29.75 12.50
N MET A 87 -4.61 28.56 12.33
CA MET A 87 -5.66 28.37 11.34
C MET A 87 -6.81 29.33 11.56
N THR A 88 -7.32 29.89 10.46
CA THR A 88 -8.54 30.75 10.44
C THR A 88 -9.80 29.88 10.42
N VAL A 89 -10.96 30.48 10.74
CA VAL A 89 -12.26 29.80 10.60
C VAL A 89 -12.50 29.27 9.20
N ILE A 90 -12.07 30.02 8.18
CA ILE A 90 -12.18 29.59 6.77
C ILE A 90 -11.36 28.33 6.50
N GLN A 91 -10.13 28.27 7.01
CA GLN A 91 -9.26 27.11 6.87
C GLN A 91 -9.83 25.89 7.59
N VAL A 92 -10.31 26.06 8.83
CA VAL A 92 -10.98 25.00 9.59
C VAL A 92 -12.18 24.44 8.82
N ALA A 93 -13.07 25.29 8.33
CA ALA A 93 -14.25 24.85 7.57
C ALA A 93 -13.88 24.17 6.24
N ARG A 94 -12.86 24.65 5.55
CA ARG A 94 -12.35 24.02 4.33
C ARG A 94 -11.72 22.65 4.63
N THR A 95 -10.98 22.54 5.71
CA THR A 95 -10.44 21.26 6.19
C THR A 95 -11.56 20.26 6.47
N LEU A 96 -12.68 20.69 7.06
CA LEU A 96 -13.85 19.81 7.26
C LEU A 96 -14.51 19.37 5.94
N LYS A 97 -14.48 20.22 4.92
CA LYS A 97 -15.12 19.96 3.63
C LYS A 97 -14.27 19.12 2.69
N PHE A 98 -12.97 19.37 2.67
CA PHE A 98 -12.03 18.81 1.69
C PHE A 98 -10.99 17.88 2.30
N GLY A 99 -11.05 17.65 3.61
CA GLY A 99 -10.02 16.93 4.36
C GLY A 99 -8.87 17.85 4.81
N THR A 100 -8.01 17.32 5.64
CA THR A 100 -6.76 18.01 6.00
C THR A 100 -5.82 17.95 4.80
N ASP A 101 -5.10 19.04 4.54
CA ASP A 101 -3.98 19.10 3.57
C ASP A 101 -2.76 18.25 4.06
N ASN A 102 -3.01 17.32 4.96
CA ASN A 102 -2.06 16.42 5.59
C ASN A 102 -1.95 15.09 4.82
N SER A 103 -2.25 15.11 3.51
CA SER A 103 -2.03 13.95 2.67
C SER A 103 -0.54 13.76 2.42
N VAL A 104 -0.11 12.50 2.51
CA VAL A 104 1.24 12.06 2.18
C VAL A 104 1.17 11.00 1.09
N CYS A 105 2.20 10.98 0.24
CA CYS A 105 2.36 9.94 -0.74
C CYS A 105 3.01 8.72 -0.08
N LEU A 106 2.20 7.78 0.38
CA LEU A 106 2.66 6.51 0.95
C LEU A 106 3.15 5.58 -0.17
N VAL A 107 4.45 5.34 -0.22
CA VAL A 107 5.06 4.40 -1.16
C VAL A 107 5.08 3.00 -0.54
N ILE A 108 4.29 2.09 -1.11
CA ILE A 108 4.31 0.66 -0.80
C ILE A 108 5.16 -0.03 -1.85
N ASN A 109 6.25 -0.65 -1.44
CA ASN A 109 7.14 -1.39 -2.32
C ASN A 109 7.88 -2.49 -1.56
N ASN A 110 8.40 -3.43 -2.31
CA ASN A 110 9.27 -4.55 -1.94
C ASN A 110 9.53 -4.74 -0.43
N ALA A 111 8.75 -5.59 0.19
CA ALA A 111 8.96 -6.05 1.56
C ALA A 111 8.87 -7.57 1.61
N ARG A 112 9.70 -8.22 2.44
CA ARG A 112 9.70 -9.68 2.56
C ARG A 112 8.89 -10.18 3.74
N THR A 113 8.59 -9.30 4.70
CA THR A 113 7.81 -9.66 5.90
C THR A 113 6.88 -8.52 6.28
N PRO A 114 5.79 -8.81 7.03
CA PRO A 114 4.93 -7.77 7.60
C PRO A 114 5.71 -6.74 8.43
N GLU A 115 6.75 -7.16 9.17
CA GLU A 115 7.58 -6.28 9.99
C GLU A 115 8.40 -5.31 9.13
N ALA A 116 8.97 -5.81 8.02
CA ALA A 116 9.71 -4.98 7.09
C ALA A 116 8.79 -3.95 6.40
N LEU A 117 7.56 -4.36 6.05
CA LEU A 117 6.55 -3.46 5.52
C LEU A 117 6.14 -2.41 6.56
N ALA A 118 5.86 -2.82 7.78
CA ALA A 118 5.48 -1.93 8.88
C ALA A 118 6.55 -0.86 9.14
N SER A 119 7.82 -1.25 9.13
CA SER A 119 8.92 -0.29 9.29
C SER A 119 8.97 0.74 8.17
N LYS A 120 8.70 0.34 6.94
CA LYS A 120 8.64 1.26 5.79
C LYS A 120 7.44 2.20 5.85
N ILE A 121 6.28 1.69 6.27
CA ILE A 121 5.05 2.48 6.43
C ILE A 121 5.25 3.53 7.54
N ALA A 122 5.78 3.13 8.69
CA ALA A 122 5.98 3.99 9.84
C ALA A 122 6.93 5.19 9.58
N MET A 123 7.80 5.09 8.59
CA MET A 123 8.63 6.21 8.16
C MET A 123 7.88 7.28 7.35
N GLN A 124 6.64 7.00 6.95
CA GLN A 124 5.90 7.82 5.98
C GLN A 124 4.58 8.35 6.53
N ILE A 125 4.08 7.80 7.66
CA ILE A 125 2.83 8.23 8.33
C ILE A 125 3.10 8.51 9.81
N ASP A 126 2.14 9.15 10.51
CA ASP A 126 2.22 9.50 11.93
C ASP A 126 1.91 8.28 12.84
N ALA A 127 2.44 7.10 12.53
CA ALA A 127 2.29 5.90 13.35
C ALA A 127 3.63 5.20 13.52
N ASP A 128 3.87 4.61 14.68
CA ASP A 128 5.10 3.83 14.89
C ASP A 128 4.99 2.42 14.29
N SER A 129 6.14 1.79 14.08
CA SER A 129 6.21 0.47 13.45
C SER A 129 5.54 -0.63 14.27
N VAL A 130 5.48 -0.49 15.60
CA VAL A 130 4.83 -1.47 16.50
C VAL A 130 3.32 -1.42 16.30
N ALA A 131 2.74 -0.21 16.22
CA ALA A 131 1.31 -0.04 15.96
C ALA A 131 0.94 -0.64 14.57
N VAL A 132 1.77 -0.38 13.54
CA VAL A 132 1.53 -0.94 12.19
C VAL A 132 1.65 -2.47 12.19
N VAL A 133 2.67 -3.05 12.83
CA VAL A 133 2.80 -4.52 12.96
C VAL A 133 1.60 -5.10 13.70
N THR A 134 1.15 -4.45 14.78
CA THR A 134 0.00 -4.89 15.55
C THR A 134 -1.26 -4.96 14.69
N ALA A 135 -1.51 -3.94 13.85
CA ALA A 135 -2.63 -3.95 12.91
C ALA A 135 -2.49 -5.05 11.84
N LEU A 136 -1.29 -5.24 11.27
CA LEU A 136 -1.01 -6.29 10.28
C LEU A 136 -1.17 -7.70 10.84
N ARG A 137 -0.96 -7.89 12.16
CA ARG A 137 -1.09 -9.19 12.84
C ARG A 137 -2.38 -9.30 13.66
N ASN A 138 -3.32 -8.38 13.49
CA ASN A 138 -4.60 -8.42 14.19
C ASN A 138 -5.47 -9.58 13.67
N GLU A 139 -5.65 -10.61 14.48
CA GLU A 139 -6.39 -11.82 14.12
C GLU A 139 -7.84 -11.54 13.69
N SER A 140 -8.50 -10.54 14.30
CA SER A 140 -9.87 -10.17 13.93
C SER A 140 -9.91 -9.59 12.50
N ILE A 141 -8.98 -8.69 12.16
CA ILE A 141 -8.88 -8.09 10.83
C ILE A 141 -8.53 -9.16 9.79
N ILE A 142 -7.54 -10.01 10.08
CA ILE A 142 -7.12 -11.11 9.20
C ILE A 142 -8.30 -12.03 8.89
N LYS A 143 -9.04 -12.45 9.91
CA LYS A 143 -10.19 -13.34 9.79
C LYS A 143 -11.36 -12.68 9.05
N GLU A 144 -11.66 -11.41 9.34
CA GLU A 144 -12.72 -10.66 8.70
C GLU A 144 -12.45 -10.46 7.20
N MET A 145 -11.18 -10.27 6.82
CA MET A 145 -10.74 -10.22 5.42
C MET A 145 -10.67 -11.60 4.74
N GLY A 146 -10.91 -12.69 5.46
CA GLY A 146 -10.93 -14.05 4.91
C GLY A 146 -9.56 -14.71 4.75
N PHE A 147 -8.51 -14.20 5.42
CA PHE A 147 -7.16 -14.77 5.36
C PHE A 147 -6.89 -15.71 6.52
N SER A 148 -5.96 -16.65 6.31
CA SER A 148 -5.53 -17.63 7.32
C SER A 148 -4.42 -17.12 8.24
N SER A 149 -3.66 -16.12 7.80
CA SER A 149 -2.52 -15.57 8.55
C SER A 149 -2.16 -14.16 8.07
N ALA A 150 -1.30 -13.47 8.81
CA ALA A 150 -0.74 -12.18 8.41
C ALA A 150 0.08 -12.29 7.11
N GLU A 151 0.81 -13.39 6.94
CA GLU A 151 1.58 -13.68 5.73
C GLU A 151 0.67 -13.88 4.51
N ALA A 152 -0.52 -14.49 4.69
CA ALA A 152 -1.51 -14.61 3.63
C ALA A 152 -2.15 -13.24 3.32
N MET A 153 -2.52 -12.46 4.34
CA MET A 153 -3.07 -11.11 4.17
C MET A 153 -2.07 -10.15 3.51
N PHE A 154 -0.79 -10.43 3.58
CA PHE A 154 0.26 -9.65 2.91
C PHE A 154 0.05 -9.51 1.39
N SER A 155 -0.69 -10.44 0.77
CA SER A 155 -1.06 -10.41 -0.65
C SER A 155 -1.95 -9.24 -1.07
N ILE A 156 -2.58 -8.51 -0.11
CA ILE A 156 -3.39 -7.33 -0.45
C ILE A 156 -2.53 -6.08 -0.72
N PHE A 157 -1.26 -6.09 -0.30
CA PHE A 157 -0.38 -4.94 -0.47
C PHE A 157 0.20 -4.92 -1.88
N LEU A 158 -0.41 -4.15 -2.75
CA LEU A 158 0.09 -3.95 -4.11
C LEU A 158 1.16 -2.84 -4.11
N PRO A 159 2.27 -3.04 -4.84
CA PRO A 159 3.29 -2.00 -4.97
C PRO A 159 2.75 -0.81 -5.76
N ASN A 160 2.61 0.31 -5.08
CA ASN A 160 2.13 1.56 -5.66
C ASN A 160 2.44 2.74 -4.72
N THR A 161 2.15 3.94 -5.17
CA THR A 161 2.12 5.15 -4.36
C THR A 161 0.65 5.51 -4.08
N TYR A 162 0.30 5.57 -2.80
CA TYR A 162 -1.06 5.84 -2.34
C TYR A 162 -1.11 7.20 -1.66
N GLU A 163 -2.06 8.01 -2.03
CA GLU A 163 -2.35 9.22 -1.28
C GLU A 163 -3.20 8.86 -0.05
N VAL A 164 -2.66 9.09 1.13
CA VAL A 164 -3.29 8.82 2.42
C VAL A 164 -3.06 10.01 3.35
N TYR A 165 -3.88 10.14 4.38
CA TYR A 165 -3.61 11.12 5.43
C TYR A 165 -2.43 10.64 6.30
N ALA A 166 -1.57 11.56 6.71
CA ALA A 166 -0.41 11.23 7.55
C ALA A 166 -0.82 10.61 8.89
N ASP A 167 -1.96 11.03 9.43
CA ASP A 167 -2.55 10.56 10.68
C ASP A 167 -3.50 9.36 10.52
N ILE A 168 -3.48 8.68 9.36
CA ILE A 168 -4.28 7.47 9.13
C ILE A 168 -3.93 6.41 10.19
N THR A 169 -4.94 5.83 10.84
CA THR A 169 -4.68 4.74 11.78
C THR A 169 -4.20 3.49 11.05
N PRO A 170 -3.30 2.69 11.66
CA PRO A 170 -2.81 1.46 11.04
C PRO A 170 -3.91 0.50 10.58
N GLU A 171 -4.99 0.35 11.36
CA GLU A 171 -6.13 -0.48 11.00
C GLU A 171 -6.86 0.07 9.77
N SER A 172 -7.11 1.40 9.75
CA SER A 172 -7.74 2.06 8.60
C SER A 172 -6.90 1.93 7.34
N LEU A 173 -5.56 1.96 7.49
CA LEU A 173 -4.63 1.74 6.38
C LEU A 173 -4.74 0.32 5.84
N VAL A 174 -4.77 -0.72 6.70
CA VAL A 174 -4.93 -2.12 6.27
C VAL A 174 -6.24 -2.29 5.49
N TRP A 175 -7.35 -1.72 5.98
CA TRP A 175 -8.63 -1.73 5.25
C TRP A 175 -8.59 -0.94 3.94
N ARG A 176 -7.84 0.16 3.90
CA ARG A 176 -7.62 0.90 2.65
C ARG A 176 -6.87 0.06 1.63
N MET A 177 -5.82 -0.66 2.03
CA MET A 177 -5.08 -1.55 1.13
C MET A 177 -5.95 -2.69 0.61
N LYS A 178 -6.84 -3.24 1.46
CA LYS A 178 -7.82 -4.24 1.02
C LYS A 178 -8.71 -3.70 -0.10
N ARG A 179 -9.27 -2.51 0.08
CA ARG A 179 -10.12 -1.87 -0.96
C ARG A 179 -9.36 -1.59 -2.26
N GLU A 180 -8.11 -1.12 -2.16
CA GLU A 180 -7.27 -0.89 -3.34
C GLU A 180 -6.97 -2.19 -4.08
N SER A 181 -6.67 -3.26 -3.34
CA SER A 181 -6.49 -4.60 -3.89
C SER A 181 -7.75 -5.11 -4.58
N ASP A 182 -8.90 -5.00 -3.91
CA ASP A 182 -10.18 -5.44 -4.49
C ASP A 182 -10.51 -4.66 -5.78
N ALA A 183 -10.31 -3.35 -5.78
CA ALA A 183 -10.51 -2.52 -6.96
C ALA A 183 -9.56 -2.87 -8.10
N PHE A 184 -8.29 -3.16 -7.79
CA PHE A 184 -7.30 -3.62 -8.77
C PHE A 184 -7.74 -4.91 -9.45
N TRP A 185 -8.18 -5.89 -8.68
CA TRP A 185 -8.60 -7.19 -9.21
C TRP A 185 -9.97 -7.18 -9.86
N ALA A 186 -10.86 -6.23 -9.52
CA ALA A 186 -12.22 -6.17 -10.04
C ALA A 186 -12.33 -5.70 -11.51
N SER A 187 -11.25 -5.24 -12.15
CA SER A 187 -11.31 -4.82 -13.55
C SER A 187 -11.65 -6.00 -14.48
N GLU A 188 -12.49 -5.78 -15.49
CA GLU A 188 -12.91 -6.81 -16.46
C GLU A 188 -11.70 -7.49 -17.12
N GLU A 189 -10.69 -6.72 -17.48
CA GLU A 189 -9.46 -7.24 -18.08
C GLU A 189 -8.76 -8.24 -17.16
N ARG A 190 -8.59 -7.92 -15.85
CA ARG A 190 -7.93 -8.80 -14.89
C ARG A 190 -8.76 -10.02 -14.54
N GLN A 191 -10.07 -9.86 -14.44
CA GLN A 191 -10.97 -10.99 -14.24
C GLN A 191 -10.89 -12.00 -15.40
N ALA A 192 -10.88 -11.52 -16.65
CA ALA A 192 -10.66 -12.38 -17.81
C ALA A 192 -9.30 -13.10 -17.80
N LYS A 193 -8.24 -12.42 -17.34
CA LYS A 193 -6.89 -13.03 -17.18
C LYS A 193 -6.88 -14.09 -16.07
N LEU A 194 -7.52 -13.82 -14.94
CA LEU A 194 -7.64 -14.81 -13.85
C LEU A 194 -8.40 -16.06 -14.32
N GLU A 195 -9.48 -15.90 -15.09
CA GLU A 195 -10.22 -16.99 -15.66
C GLU A 195 -9.38 -17.80 -16.66
N GLU A 196 -8.64 -17.12 -17.57
CA GLU A 196 -7.72 -17.77 -18.51
C GLU A 196 -6.63 -18.58 -17.80
N LEU A 197 -6.08 -18.05 -16.70
CA LEU A 197 -5.07 -18.71 -15.89
C LEU A 197 -5.64 -19.85 -15.03
N GLY A 198 -6.93 -19.81 -14.71
CA GLY A 198 -7.56 -20.67 -13.71
C GLY A 198 -7.00 -20.41 -12.29
N MET A 199 -6.58 -19.17 -12.00
CA MET A 199 -5.96 -18.78 -10.74
C MET A 199 -6.77 -17.69 -10.05
N THR A 200 -6.76 -17.71 -8.72
CA THR A 200 -7.26 -16.63 -7.86
C THR A 200 -6.25 -15.48 -7.79
N PRO A 201 -6.68 -14.25 -7.40
CA PRO A 201 -5.76 -13.15 -7.10
C PRO A 201 -4.62 -13.53 -6.14
N PHE A 202 -4.95 -14.32 -5.12
CA PHE A 202 -3.99 -14.80 -4.14
C PHE A 202 -2.92 -15.73 -4.75
N GLU A 203 -3.31 -16.64 -5.63
CA GLU A 203 -2.38 -17.54 -6.33
C GLU A 203 -1.49 -16.77 -7.32
N VAL A 204 -2.04 -15.76 -8.01
CA VAL A 204 -1.25 -14.86 -8.87
C VAL A 204 -0.21 -14.10 -8.05
N MET A 205 -0.59 -13.52 -6.89
CA MET A 205 0.35 -12.84 -6.00
C MET A 205 1.42 -13.79 -5.47
N THR A 206 1.04 -15.04 -5.17
CA THR A 206 1.98 -16.06 -4.69
C THR A 206 2.99 -16.42 -5.78
N LEU A 207 2.53 -16.68 -7.00
CA LEU A 207 3.43 -16.96 -8.13
C LEU A 207 4.30 -15.76 -8.50
N ALA A 208 3.71 -14.56 -8.50
CA ALA A 208 4.43 -13.31 -8.78
C ALA A 208 5.56 -13.07 -7.76
N SER A 209 5.35 -13.43 -6.48
CA SER A 209 6.40 -13.32 -5.46
C SER A 209 7.60 -14.22 -5.74
N ILE A 210 7.37 -15.39 -6.33
CA ILE A 210 8.44 -16.30 -6.76
C ILE A 210 9.17 -15.71 -7.96
N VAL A 211 8.42 -15.27 -8.99
CA VAL A 211 9.00 -14.67 -10.21
C VAL A 211 9.83 -13.42 -9.87
N HIS A 212 9.36 -12.58 -8.97
CA HIS A 212 10.08 -11.38 -8.49
C HIS A 212 11.43 -11.72 -7.86
N GLU A 213 11.50 -12.81 -7.08
CA GLU A 213 12.73 -13.24 -6.41
C GLU A 213 13.69 -14.01 -7.34
N GLU A 214 13.25 -14.44 -8.53
CA GLU A 214 14.08 -15.11 -9.51
C GLU A 214 14.90 -14.15 -10.38
N THR A 215 14.33 -12.99 -10.73
CA THR A 215 14.99 -12.08 -11.67
C THR A 215 14.66 -10.62 -11.40
N ASN A 216 15.65 -9.76 -11.64
CA ASN A 216 15.45 -8.31 -11.71
C ASN A 216 15.18 -7.83 -13.17
N ALA A 217 15.26 -8.72 -14.15
CA ALA A 217 15.02 -8.39 -15.55
C ALA A 217 13.52 -8.44 -15.86
N ALA A 218 12.85 -7.29 -15.81
CA ALA A 218 11.41 -7.18 -16.01
C ALA A 218 10.92 -7.83 -17.32
N ASP A 219 11.72 -7.79 -18.38
CA ASP A 219 11.42 -8.38 -19.69
C ASP A 219 11.52 -9.93 -19.72
N GLU A 220 12.06 -10.56 -18.67
CA GLU A 220 12.05 -12.03 -18.53
C GLU A 220 10.94 -12.53 -17.61
N MET A 221 10.32 -11.68 -16.80
CA MET A 221 9.33 -12.09 -15.80
C MET A 221 8.16 -12.85 -16.41
N ALA A 222 7.62 -12.39 -17.54
CA ALA A 222 6.53 -13.09 -18.25
C ALA A 222 6.95 -14.46 -18.77
N ARG A 223 8.21 -14.64 -19.18
CA ARG A 223 8.75 -15.92 -19.64
C ARG A 223 9.00 -16.88 -18.49
N ILE A 224 9.56 -16.39 -17.38
CA ILE A 224 9.74 -17.19 -16.15
C ILE A 224 8.40 -17.64 -15.59
N ALA A 225 7.40 -16.72 -15.55
CA ALA A 225 6.03 -17.07 -15.15
C ALA A 225 5.48 -18.21 -16.03
N GLY A 226 5.70 -18.15 -17.36
CA GLY A 226 5.30 -19.21 -18.29
C GLY A 226 5.95 -20.57 -17.98
N VAL A 227 7.22 -20.61 -17.55
CA VAL A 227 7.86 -21.86 -17.11
C VAL A 227 7.15 -22.45 -15.88
N TYR A 228 6.86 -21.62 -14.87
CA TYR A 228 6.19 -22.08 -13.66
C TYR A 228 4.74 -22.51 -13.93
N ILE A 229 4.00 -21.78 -14.75
CA ILE A 229 2.64 -22.16 -15.16
C ILE A 229 2.66 -23.48 -15.94
N ASN A 230 3.62 -23.69 -16.84
CA ASN A 230 3.79 -24.96 -17.54
C ASN A 230 4.08 -26.13 -16.58
N ARG A 231 4.88 -25.90 -15.53
CA ARG A 231 5.14 -26.92 -14.50
C ARG A 231 3.90 -27.21 -13.67
N LEU A 232 3.17 -26.18 -13.21
CA LEU A 232 1.90 -26.33 -12.47
C LEU A 232 0.90 -27.16 -13.29
N ASN A 233 0.69 -26.82 -14.55
CA ASN A 233 -0.23 -27.53 -15.45
C ASN A 233 0.14 -28.98 -15.70
N ARG A 234 1.42 -29.38 -15.50
CA ARG A 234 1.92 -30.74 -15.63
C ARG A 234 2.06 -31.48 -14.30
N GLY A 235 1.68 -30.86 -13.17
CA GLY A 235 1.88 -31.42 -11.84
C GLY A 235 3.35 -31.59 -11.45
N MET A 236 4.24 -30.84 -12.08
CA MET A 236 5.67 -30.86 -11.76
C MET A 236 5.95 -29.99 -10.52
N LEU A 237 6.96 -30.38 -9.74
CA LEU A 237 7.51 -29.55 -8.68
C LEU A 237 8.06 -28.24 -9.24
N LEU A 238 7.80 -27.11 -8.58
CA LEU A 238 8.31 -25.80 -9.04
C LEU A 238 9.83 -25.71 -8.93
N GLN A 239 10.42 -26.28 -7.87
CA GLN A 239 11.86 -26.29 -7.62
C GLN A 239 12.47 -24.88 -7.68
N ALA A 240 11.75 -23.91 -7.10
CA ALA A 240 12.16 -22.53 -7.05
C ALA A 240 13.09 -22.28 -5.85
N ASP A 241 14.32 -21.88 -6.09
CA ASP A 241 15.30 -21.59 -5.05
C ASP A 241 14.83 -20.51 -4.04
N PRO A 242 14.12 -19.43 -4.45
CA PRO A 242 13.60 -18.46 -3.52
C PRO A 242 12.65 -19.03 -2.47
N THR A 243 11.81 -19.98 -2.84
CA THR A 243 10.88 -20.62 -1.90
C THR A 243 11.62 -21.45 -0.86
N LEU A 244 12.73 -22.08 -1.26
CA LEU A 244 13.57 -22.84 -0.36
C LEU A 244 14.36 -21.94 0.59
N LYS A 245 14.87 -20.80 0.12
CA LYS A 245 15.48 -19.78 1.00
C LYS A 245 14.50 -19.28 2.04
N TYR A 246 13.24 -19.02 1.63
CA TYR A 246 12.17 -18.63 2.53
C TYR A 246 11.86 -19.73 3.55
N ALA A 247 11.76 -20.99 3.12
CA ALA A 247 11.51 -22.14 3.97
C ALA A 247 12.58 -22.34 5.07
N VAL A 248 13.85 -22.08 4.73
CA VAL A 248 14.97 -22.18 5.69
C VAL A 248 14.97 -21.00 6.68
N GLY A 249 14.42 -19.83 6.28
CA GLY A 249 14.33 -18.63 7.13
C GLY A 249 15.67 -17.96 7.44
N ASP A 250 16.74 -18.31 6.72
CA ASP A 250 18.05 -17.69 6.89
C ASP A 250 18.36 -16.73 5.72
N PRO A 251 18.29 -15.41 5.95
CA PRO A 251 18.53 -14.40 4.92
C PRO A 251 20.00 -14.36 4.43
N THR A 252 20.92 -15.04 5.12
CA THR A 252 22.34 -15.05 4.76
C THR A 252 22.66 -16.08 3.68
N ILE A 253 21.74 -16.97 3.36
CA ILE A 253 21.92 -18.00 2.33
C ILE A 253 22.01 -17.34 0.95
N ARG A 254 23.25 -17.30 0.42
CA ARG A 254 23.48 -16.83 -0.95
C ARG A 254 23.27 -17.93 -1.99
N ARG A 255 23.59 -19.19 -1.65
CA ARG A 255 23.49 -20.35 -2.53
C ARG A 255 22.73 -21.50 -1.84
N VAL A 256 21.74 -22.02 -2.53
CA VAL A 256 21.02 -23.23 -2.12
C VAL A 256 21.94 -24.44 -2.30
N LEU A 257 22.06 -25.25 -1.28
CA LEU A 257 22.84 -26.51 -1.26
C LEU A 257 21.89 -27.70 -1.12
N ASP A 258 22.33 -28.90 -1.47
CA ASP A 258 21.50 -30.10 -1.40
C ASP A 258 20.93 -30.37 0.00
N LYS A 259 21.67 -30.04 1.07
CA LYS A 259 21.17 -30.12 2.46
C LYS A 259 19.94 -29.28 2.74
N HIS A 260 19.74 -28.19 2.00
CA HIS A 260 18.58 -27.31 2.16
C HIS A 260 17.34 -27.91 1.50
N LYS A 261 17.51 -28.71 0.44
CA LYS A 261 16.39 -29.33 -0.31
C LYS A 261 15.60 -30.35 0.51
N SER A 262 16.17 -30.84 1.64
CA SER A 262 15.51 -31.76 2.56
C SER A 262 14.78 -31.09 3.73
N VAL A 263 14.70 -29.76 3.76
CA VAL A 263 13.97 -29.03 4.80
C VAL A 263 12.47 -29.32 4.68
N GLU A 264 11.88 -29.87 5.74
CA GLU A 264 10.43 -30.10 5.83
C GLU A 264 9.72 -28.79 6.08
N SER A 265 9.15 -28.20 5.05
CA SER A 265 8.38 -26.96 5.10
C SER A 265 7.39 -26.93 3.94
N PRO A 266 6.14 -26.47 4.13
CA PRO A 266 5.17 -26.33 3.05
C PRO A 266 5.61 -25.34 1.97
N TYR A 267 6.63 -24.53 2.22
CA TYR A 267 7.25 -23.64 1.24
C TYR A 267 8.33 -24.32 0.41
N ASN A 268 8.72 -25.54 0.73
CA ASN A 268 9.76 -26.26 -0.01
C ASN A 268 9.20 -26.83 -1.32
N THR A 269 9.27 -26.07 -2.40
CA THR A 269 8.80 -26.50 -3.73
C THR A 269 9.69 -27.55 -4.43
N TYR A 270 10.76 -28.03 -3.77
CA TYR A 270 11.50 -29.22 -4.16
C TYR A 270 10.87 -30.51 -3.64
N MET A 271 10.02 -30.43 -2.60
CA MET A 271 9.36 -31.57 -1.98
C MET A 271 7.85 -31.59 -2.21
N TYR A 272 7.23 -30.43 -2.24
CA TYR A 272 5.78 -30.29 -2.33
C TYR A 272 5.37 -29.67 -3.67
N ALA A 273 4.38 -30.29 -4.33
CA ALA A 273 3.84 -29.83 -5.61
C ALA A 273 2.88 -28.66 -5.39
N GLY A 274 2.74 -27.83 -6.42
CA GLY A 274 1.87 -26.65 -6.39
C GLY A 274 2.57 -25.40 -5.89
N LEU A 275 1.77 -24.35 -5.66
CA LEU A 275 2.22 -23.09 -5.07
C LEU A 275 2.43 -23.23 -3.56
N PRO A 276 3.37 -22.50 -2.98
CA PRO A 276 3.50 -22.40 -1.53
C PRO A 276 2.24 -21.78 -0.89
N PRO A 277 2.04 -21.96 0.43
CA PRO A 277 0.78 -21.55 1.09
C PRO A 277 0.53 -20.04 1.13
N THR A 278 1.58 -19.22 0.97
CA THR A 278 1.47 -17.75 0.90
C THR A 278 2.54 -17.18 -0.02
N PRO A 279 2.44 -15.92 -0.45
CA PRO A 279 3.56 -15.21 -1.06
C PRO A 279 4.81 -15.25 -0.17
N ILE A 280 5.98 -15.36 -0.77
CA ILE A 280 7.29 -15.38 -0.08
C ILE A 280 7.91 -13.98 0.07
N ALA A 281 7.39 -13.02 -0.67
CA ALA A 281 7.75 -11.61 -0.63
C ALA A 281 6.60 -10.79 -1.26
N MET A 282 6.61 -9.48 -1.09
CA MET A 282 5.78 -8.59 -1.91
C MET A 282 6.38 -8.52 -3.32
N PRO A 283 5.65 -8.98 -4.36
CA PRO A 283 6.12 -8.86 -5.73
C PRO A 283 6.11 -7.40 -6.19
N ASP A 284 6.93 -7.04 -7.17
CA ASP A 284 6.74 -5.78 -7.89
C ASP A 284 5.60 -5.89 -8.92
N MET A 285 5.18 -4.74 -9.45
CA MET A 285 4.09 -4.71 -10.44
C MET A 285 4.47 -5.44 -11.73
N ALA A 286 5.74 -5.41 -12.12
CA ALA A 286 6.22 -6.11 -13.31
C ALA A 286 6.07 -7.63 -13.18
N ALA A 287 6.31 -8.18 -11.99
CA ALA A 287 6.11 -9.60 -11.73
C ALA A 287 4.61 -9.99 -11.73
N ILE A 288 3.75 -9.14 -11.13
CA ILE A 288 2.29 -9.36 -11.15
C ILE A 288 1.78 -9.36 -12.60
N GLU A 289 2.12 -8.33 -13.36
CA GLU A 289 1.75 -8.24 -14.78
C GLU A 289 2.42 -9.33 -15.62
N GLY A 290 3.64 -9.75 -15.26
CA GLY A 290 4.34 -10.87 -15.89
C GLY A 290 3.63 -12.21 -15.71
N VAL A 291 2.96 -12.44 -14.58
CA VAL A 291 2.11 -13.63 -14.37
C VAL A 291 0.81 -13.52 -15.15
N LEU A 292 0.11 -12.38 -15.05
CA LEU A 292 -1.17 -12.15 -15.73
C LEU A 292 -1.04 -12.21 -17.26
N ASN A 293 0.10 -11.81 -17.78
CA ASN A 293 0.41 -11.78 -19.21
C ASN A 293 1.59 -12.71 -19.58
N TYR A 294 1.63 -13.89 -18.95
CA TYR A 294 2.73 -14.80 -19.14
C TYR A 294 2.98 -15.15 -20.62
N GLU A 295 4.25 -15.32 -20.98
CA GLU A 295 4.63 -15.73 -22.34
C GLU A 295 4.26 -17.20 -22.57
N LYS A 296 3.44 -17.47 -23.59
CA LYS A 296 3.03 -18.83 -23.97
C LYS A 296 4.14 -19.51 -24.76
N HIS A 297 4.77 -20.49 -24.14
CA HIS A 297 5.86 -21.29 -24.71
C HIS A 297 5.88 -22.70 -24.08
N ASP A 298 6.80 -23.57 -24.52
CA ASP A 298 6.93 -24.95 -24.01
C ASP A 298 8.09 -25.14 -23.02
N TYR A 299 8.74 -24.04 -22.58
CA TYR A 299 9.87 -24.18 -21.66
C TYR A 299 9.42 -24.71 -20.30
N LEU A 300 10.25 -25.61 -19.75
CA LEU A 300 10.06 -26.23 -18.43
C LEU A 300 11.23 -25.95 -17.48
N TYR A 301 12.34 -25.43 -18.01
CA TYR A 301 13.60 -25.22 -17.29
C TYR A 301 14.20 -23.88 -17.68
N PHE A 302 14.91 -23.28 -16.75
CA PHE A 302 15.79 -22.14 -17.01
C PHE A 302 17.01 -22.19 -16.08
N CYS A 303 18.08 -21.53 -16.43
CA CYS A 303 19.27 -21.33 -15.60
C CYS A 303 19.95 -20.03 -16.00
N ALA A 304 20.75 -19.45 -15.10
CA ALA A 304 21.52 -18.27 -15.39
C ALA A 304 22.41 -18.45 -16.61
N ARG A 305 22.61 -17.39 -17.39
CA ARG A 305 23.47 -17.37 -18.56
C ARG A 305 24.95 -17.37 -18.19
N ALA A 306 25.77 -17.91 -19.09
CA ALA A 306 27.24 -17.90 -18.96
C ALA A 306 27.81 -16.46 -19.04
N GLU A 307 27.13 -15.51 -19.66
CA GLU A 307 27.49 -14.11 -19.79
C GLU A 307 27.36 -13.33 -18.48
N MET A 308 26.69 -13.89 -17.46
CA MET A 308 26.48 -13.29 -16.13
C MET A 308 25.82 -11.90 -16.18
N ASP A 309 24.96 -11.69 -17.15
CA ASP A 309 24.22 -10.45 -17.39
C ASP A 309 22.91 -10.35 -16.56
N GLY A 310 22.71 -11.26 -15.60
CA GLY A 310 21.49 -11.36 -14.77
C GLY A 310 20.31 -11.98 -15.51
N ARG A 311 20.52 -12.57 -16.67
CA ARG A 311 19.50 -13.20 -17.52
C ARG A 311 19.62 -14.73 -17.53
N HIS A 312 18.61 -15.38 -18.16
CA HIS A 312 18.48 -16.83 -18.17
C HIS A 312 18.46 -17.42 -19.57
N ASN A 313 18.97 -18.66 -19.66
CA ASN A 313 18.74 -19.56 -20.79
C ASN A 313 17.56 -20.47 -20.45
N PHE A 314 16.60 -20.55 -21.37
CA PHE A 314 15.39 -21.36 -21.24
C PHE A 314 15.53 -22.67 -22.03
N ALA A 315 14.93 -23.75 -21.52
CA ALA A 315 14.98 -25.07 -22.15
C ALA A 315 13.64 -25.80 -22.03
N LYS A 316 13.30 -26.57 -23.06
CA LYS A 316 12.12 -27.44 -23.09
C LYS A 316 12.38 -28.79 -22.43
N THR A 317 13.62 -29.26 -22.46
CA THR A 317 14.02 -30.57 -21.99
C THR A 317 15.11 -30.48 -20.91
N LEU A 318 15.17 -31.51 -20.04
CA LEU A 318 16.21 -31.58 -19.02
C LEU A 318 17.62 -31.70 -19.68
N SER A 319 17.73 -32.33 -20.84
CA SER A 319 19.02 -32.46 -21.57
C SER A 319 19.53 -31.08 -22.01
N GLU A 320 18.67 -30.24 -22.59
CA GLU A 320 19.02 -28.85 -22.95
C GLU A 320 19.39 -28.01 -21.72
N HIS A 321 18.61 -28.16 -20.65
CA HIS A 321 18.90 -27.48 -19.39
C HIS A 321 20.26 -27.84 -18.83
N ASN A 322 20.59 -29.14 -18.78
CA ASN A 322 21.88 -29.61 -18.28
C ASN A 322 23.05 -29.11 -19.13
N LYS A 323 22.87 -28.97 -20.45
CA LYS A 323 23.86 -28.34 -21.33
C LYS A 323 24.07 -26.86 -20.98
N ASN A 324 22.99 -26.07 -20.85
CA ASN A 324 23.07 -24.69 -20.49
C ASN A 324 23.70 -24.48 -19.10
N ALA A 325 23.31 -25.30 -18.11
CA ALA A 325 23.87 -25.27 -16.77
C ALA A 325 25.37 -25.59 -16.75
N ALA A 326 25.81 -26.57 -17.55
CA ALA A 326 27.23 -26.89 -17.69
C ALA A 326 28.04 -25.76 -18.33
N GLU A 327 27.44 -24.97 -19.24
CA GLU A 327 28.07 -23.78 -19.82
C GLU A 327 28.23 -22.67 -18.77
N TYR A 328 27.19 -22.43 -17.96
CA TYR A 328 27.22 -21.49 -16.85
C TYR A 328 28.27 -21.86 -15.80
N HIS A 329 28.31 -23.11 -15.35
CA HIS A 329 29.34 -23.60 -14.40
C HIS A 329 30.75 -23.41 -14.92
N ARG A 330 31.02 -23.76 -16.19
CA ARG A 330 32.33 -23.50 -16.82
C ARG A 330 32.73 -22.03 -16.83
N ALA A 331 31.76 -21.11 -16.99
CA ALA A 331 32.01 -19.68 -16.93
C ALA A 331 32.36 -19.24 -15.50
N LEU A 332 31.65 -19.74 -14.47
CA LEU A 332 31.98 -19.49 -13.06
C LEU A 332 33.39 -19.96 -12.69
N ASP A 333 33.76 -21.19 -13.13
CA ASP A 333 35.07 -21.75 -12.86
C ASP A 333 36.20 -20.90 -13.47
N LYS A 334 36.02 -20.41 -14.71
CA LYS A 334 36.97 -19.50 -15.38
C LYS A 334 37.18 -18.21 -14.60
N LEU A 335 36.11 -17.66 -13.98
CA LEU A 335 36.16 -16.44 -13.18
C LEU A 335 36.56 -16.68 -11.72
N LYS A 336 36.85 -17.96 -11.33
CA LYS A 336 37.16 -18.36 -9.96
C LYS A 336 36.11 -17.92 -8.91
N ILE A 337 34.84 -17.80 -9.34
CA ILE A 337 33.71 -17.54 -8.46
C ILE A 337 33.24 -18.89 -7.90
N LYS A 338 33.39 -19.06 -6.56
CA LYS A 338 32.98 -20.28 -5.83
C LYS A 338 31.55 -20.15 -5.25
#